data_59d1c4039ba97264d003e36f816f29f8
#
_entry.id   59d1c4039ba97264d003e36f816f29f8
#
_cell.length_a   1.000
_cell.length_b   1.000
_cell.length_c   1.000
_cell.angle_alpha   90.00
_cell.angle_beta   90.00
_cell.angle_gamma   90.00
#
_symmetry.space_group_name_H-M   'P 1'
#
loop_
_entity.id
_entity.type
_entity.pdbx_description
1 polymer ?
#
loop_
_entity_poly.entity_id
_entity_poly.type
_entity_poly.pdbx_seq_one_letter_code
_entity_poly.pdbx_strand_id
1 'polypeptide(L)' 'MNKTFVKVDCRKSRDGTDKPSVIYWPDGRSWRIKRVLHQTVMEDSSEGIRYTILIGSAEKYIYRNNEGWFVVPPS' A
#
# COMPACT_ATOMS: atom_id res chain seq x y z
N MET A 1 -9.03 6.87 -13.93
CA MET A 1 -8.60 5.69 -13.15
C MET A 1 -9.18 5.77 -11.75
N ASN A 2 -9.88 4.74 -11.33
CA ASN A 2 -10.52 4.76 -10.00
C ASN A 2 -9.52 4.41 -8.92
N LYS A 3 -9.51 5.23 -7.87
CA LYS A 3 -8.69 4.99 -6.69
C LYS A 3 -9.62 4.70 -5.51
N THR A 4 -9.31 3.68 -4.74
CA THR A 4 -10.01 3.40 -3.50
C THR A 4 -9.06 3.72 -2.36
N PHE A 5 -9.37 4.76 -1.60
CA PHE A 5 -8.52 5.14 -0.47
C PHE A 5 -8.76 4.20 0.71
N VAL A 6 -7.69 3.81 1.36
CA VAL A 6 -7.70 2.88 2.48
C VAL A 6 -6.88 3.48 3.61
N LYS A 7 -7.11 2.97 4.82
CA LYS A 7 -6.25 3.31 5.95
C LYS A 7 -5.19 2.23 6.08
N VAL A 8 -3.98 2.63 6.44
CA VAL A 8 -2.86 1.71 6.54
C VAL A 8 -2.11 1.97 7.83
N ASP A 9 -1.92 0.92 8.63
CA ASP A 9 -0.98 0.97 9.75
C ASP A 9 0.40 0.69 9.23
N CYS A 10 1.38 1.46 9.73
CA CYS A 10 2.77 1.29 9.35
C CYS A 10 3.58 0.82 10.54
N ARG A 11 4.61 0.05 10.25
CA ARG A 11 5.58 -0.42 11.25
C ARG A 11 6.94 0.14 10.90
N LYS A 12 7.66 0.63 11.91
CA LYS A 12 9.01 1.10 11.70
C LYS A 12 9.96 -0.08 11.50
N SER A 13 10.69 -0.05 10.41
CA SER A 13 11.67 -1.07 10.08
C SER A 13 13.00 -0.79 10.77
N ARG A 14 13.92 -1.78 10.77
CA ARG A 14 15.25 -1.62 11.35
C ARG A 14 16.06 -0.51 10.72
N ASP A 15 15.81 -0.24 9.44
CA ASP A 15 16.51 0.81 8.71
C ASP A 15 15.92 2.20 8.96
N GLY A 16 14.90 2.30 9.84
CA GLY A 16 14.29 3.58 10.17
C GLY A 16 13.15 3.99 9.26
N THR A 17 12.86 3.22 8.22
CA THR A 17 11.76 3.55 7.32
C THR A 17 10.46 2.96 7.83
N ASP A 18 9.34 3.61 7.46
CA ASP A 18 8.01 3.10 7.77
C ASP A 18 7.55 2.20 6.64
N LYS A 19 7.05 1.01 7.00
CA LYS A 19 6.53 0.05 6.03
C LYS A 19 5.10 -0.29 6.37
N PRO A 20 4.22 -0.43 5.37
CA PRO A 20 2.83 -0.78 5.63
C PRO A 20 2.73 -2.18 6.24
N SER A 21 1.86 -2.34 7.23
CA SER A 21 1.69 -3.62 7.91
C SER A 21 0.26 -4.14 7.85
N VAL A 22 -0.74 -3.27 7.88
CA VAL A 22 -2.15 -3.67 7.83
C VAL A 22 -2.91 -2.66 6.97
N ILE A 23 -3.77 -3.17 6.11
CA ILE A 23 -4.67 -2.35 5.30
C ILE A 23 -6.08 -2.47 5.87
N TYR A 24 -6.74 -1.34 6.10
CA TYR A 24 -8.12 -1.28 6.55
C TYR A 24 -8.99 -0.75 5.42
N TRP A 25 -9.90 -1.59 4.97
CA TRP A 25 -10.80 -1.24 3.86
C TRP A 25 -11.99 -0.45 4.36
N PRO A 26 -12.61 0.37 3.50
CA PRO A 26 -13.77 1.17 3.91
C PRO A 26 -14.96 0.34 4.38
N ASP A 27 -15.06 -0.93 3.95
CA ASP A 27 -16.16 -1.81 4.35
C ASP A 27 -15.92 -2.50 5.71
N GLY A 28 -14.84 -2.17 6.39
CA GLY A 28 -14.52 -2.73 7.71
C GLY A 28 -13.60 -3.93 7.69
N ARG A 29 -13.28 -4.46 6.52
CA ARG A 29 -12.32 -5.57 6.42
C ARG A 29 -10.91 -5.07 6.65
N SER A 30 -10.04 -5.97 7.11
CA SER A 30 -8.62 -5.65 7.25
C SER A 30 -7.79 -6.79 6.67
N TRP A 31 -6.66 -6.42 6.08
CA TRP A 31 -5.73 -7.39 5.50
C TRP A 31 -4.35 -7.15 6.08
N ARG A 32 -3.73 -8.22 6.60
CA ARG A 32 -2.38 -8.14 7.12
C ARG A 32 -1.39 -8.33 5.98
N ILE A 33 -0.44 -7.40 5.90
CA ILE A 33 0.63 -7.49 4.91
C ILE A 33 1.72 -8.37 5.48
N LYS A 34 1.98 -9.48 4.79
CA LYS A 34 3.01 -10.43 5.23
C LYS A 34 4.41 -9.86 5.02
N ARG A 35 4.60 -9.17 3.89
CA ARG A 35 5.91 -8.64 3.53
C ARG A 35 5.76 -7.55 2.48
N VAL A 36 6.64 -6.56 2.54
CA VAL A 36 6.79 -5.58 1.45
C VAL A 36 7.94 -6.07 0.58
N LEU A 37 7.64 -6.38 -0.67
CA LEU A 37 8.63 -6.96 -1.58
C LEU A 37 9.44 -5.87 -2.29
N HIS A 38 8.77 -4.81 -2.74
CA HIS A 38 9.41 -3.73 -3.48
C HIS A 38 8.74 -2.41 -3.18
N GLN A 39 9.51 -1.33 -3.33
CA GLN A 39 9.02 0.03 -3.34
C GLN A 39 9.51 0.68 -4.62
N THR A 40 8.62 1.32 -5.36
CA THR A 40 8.96 1.98 -6.61
C THR A 40 8.41 3.39 -6.58
N VAL A 41 9.30 4.38 -6.73
CA VAL A 41 8.86 5.76 -6.90
C VAL A 41 8.34 5.90 -8.31
N MET A 42 7.08 6.33 -8.44
CA MET A 42 6.47 6.50 -9.75
C MET A 42 6.96 7.78 -10.38
N GLU A 43 7.32 7.73 -11.65
CA GLU A 43 7.81 8.91 -12.37
C GLU A 43 6.74 9.99 -12.46
N ASP A 44 5.50 9.57 -12.61
CA ASP A 44 4.39 10.50 -12.55
C ASP A 44 4.17 10.84 -11.07
N SER A 45 4.49 12.09 -10.70
CA SER A 45 4.43 12.52 -9.32
C SER A 45 3.03 12.38 -8.70
N SER A 46 1.99 12.31 -9.50
CA SER A 46 0.63 12.17 -8.99
C SER A 46 0.39 10.79 -8.35
N GLU A 47 1.16 9.79 -8.73
CA GLU A 47 0.98 8.42 -8.23
C GLU A 47 1.81 8.14 -6.97
N GLY A 48 2.88 8.90 -6.74
CA GLY A 48 3.69 8.76 -5.54
C GLY A 48 4.56 7.51 -5.53
N ILE A 49 4.40 6.69 -4.49
CA ILE A 49 5.18 5.46 -4.32
C ILE A 49 4.27 4.26 -4.46
N ARG A 50 4.69 3.30 -5.25
CA ARG A 50 3.99 2.01 -5.36
C ARG A 50 4.74 0.98 -4.52
N TYR A 51 3.99 0.28 -3.68
CA TYR A 51 4.52 -0.81 -2.87
C TYR A 51 3.99 -2.13 -3.42
N THR A 52 4.89 -3.07 -3.70
CA THR A 52 4.50 -4.45 -4.00
C THR A 52 4.49 -5.20 -2.69
N ILE A 53 3.34 -5.73 -2.32
CA ILE A 53 3.13 -6.35 -1.02
C ILE A 53 2.65 -7.78 -1.19
N LEU A 54 2.92 -8.60 -0.17
CA LEU A 54 2.47 -9.98 -0.12
C LEU A 54 1.38 -10.11 0.92
N ILE A 55 0.20 -10.56 0.49
CA ILE A 55 -0.92 -10.84 1.37
C ILE A 55 -1.27 -12.31 1.19
N GLY A 56 -1.03 -13.11 2.24
CA GLY A 56 -1.11 -14.56 2.07
C GLY A 56 -0.08 -15.01 1.05
N SER A 57 -0.54 -15.61 -0.03
CA SER A 57 0.30 -16.04 -1.14
C SER A 57 0.18 -15.15 -2.38
N ALA A 58 -0.58 -14.05 -2.28
CA ALA A 58 -0.86 -13.18 -3.42
C ALA A 58 -0.03 -11.91 -3.35
N GLU A 59 0.53 -11.51 -4.49
CA GLU A 59 1.20 -10.23 -4.60
C GLU A 59 0.18 -9.19 -5.04
N LYS A 60 0.21 -8.04 -4.38
CA LYS A 60 -0.69 -6.93 -4.65
C LYS A 60 0.08 -5.63 -4.64
N TYR A 61 -0.54 -4.58 -5.19
CA TYR A 61 0.04 -3.25 -5.19
C TYR A 61 -0.79 -2.33 -4.32
N ILE A 62 -0.12 -1.52 -3.50
CA ILE A 62 -0.75 -0.37 -2.87
C ILE A 62 0.10 0.85 -3.15
N TYR A 63 -0.54 2.01 -3.10
CA TYR A 63 0.08 3.27 -3.50
C TYR A 63 -0.03 4.29 -2.37
N ARG A 64 0.95 5.14 -2.28
CA ARG A 64 0.96 6.24 -1.33
C ARG A 64 1.31 7.53 -2.06
N ASN A 65 0.50 8.56 -1.86
CA ASN A 65 0.78 9.90 -2.37
C ASN A 65 0.44 10.93 -1.30
N ASN A 66 0.39 12.21 -1.68
CA ASN A 66 0.10 13.29 -0.74
C ASN A 66 -1.28 13.19 -0.12
N GLU A 67 -2.21 12.49 -0.75
CA GLU A 67 -3.57 12.35 -0.27
C GLU A 67 -3.74 11.16 0.67
N GLY A 68 -2.80 10.24 0.68
CA GLY A 68 -2.83 9.07 1.55
C GLY A 68 -2.53 7.78 0.81
N TRP A 69 -3.06 6.67 1.35
CA TRP A 69 -2.88 5.34 0.79
C TRP A 69 -4.08 4.96 -0.04
N PHE A 70 -3.85 4.33 -1.18
CA PHE A 70 -4.95 3.89 -2.02
C PHE A 70 -4.57 2.63 -2.80
N VAL A 71 -5.61 1.94 -3.28
CA VAL A 71 -5.47 0.83 -4.20
C VAL A 71 -6.18 1.20 -5.49
N VAL A 72 -5.73 0.59 -6.60
CA VAL A 72 -6.37 0.77 -7.89
C VAL A 72 -7.03 -0.56 -8.22
N PRO A 73 -8.36 -0.65 -8.11
CA PRO A 73 -9.06 -1.90 -8.41
C PRO A 73 -8.89 -2.28 -9.88
N PRO A 74 -8.91 -3.56 -10.21
CA PRO A 74 -8.91 -3.97 -11.62
C PRO A 74 -10.15 -3.44 -12.31
N SER A 75 -9.97 -2.95 -13.50
CA SER A 75 -11.06 -2.41 -14.31
C SER A 75 -11.78 -3.51 -15.08
#